data_f9f7b23efc519b6831a188b8196157af
#
_entry.id   f9f7b23efc519b6831a188b8196157af
#
_cell.length_a   1.000
_cell.length_b   1.000
_cell.length_c   1.000
_cell.angle_alpha   90.00
_cell.angle_beta   90.00
_cell.angle_gamma   90.00
#
_symmetry.space_group_name_H-M   'P 1'
#
loop_
_entity.id
_entity.type
_entity.pdbx_description
1 polymer ?
#
loop_
_entity_poly.entity_id
_entity_poly.type
_entity_poly.pdbx_seq_one_letter_code
_entity_poly.pdbx_strand_id
1 'polypeptide(L)'
;MSLSQKILRSMSVSTQTARRIPPFLYLLFCLTGNSVFSAEEELSRVRISTEYTRQVNLYLQELEALERRFGPYDRSLLEPLDALISLHSSVDDFAEINSLLGRQLQLVHVTEGPNAFSQLPILESLIRNNLEIKNFESVTNNFENRQYVFLQNPDSTVEQKLASMDDLRNWYLTAFNLDIKQNRLPYFMKSRSLLQQMLAVASDAYEEKEERMVPLLYKEALEKYYLMTLLSSVDELGSDANDFIFVPERIQPMTYLRQGYEIVKDISDIVRLNDDKEAEGMATVYEADYQMLLGLGLARRTYQRAMDLFAEAGVQEQKIIDFFSRPTVIPAREYYTSIDDAMSAQAADGYVYAEGEGGEDPKIHMGNYIAWNESVPFTPMPNPPNMLSDVELGLTRVDTKFRISSRGKTRGPDAETSDPESVRARRDAEDALKEMVFRPRFVGTRWRPISNLTMTYWYPTEK
;
A
#
# COMPACT_ATOMS: atom_id res chain seq x y z
N MET A 1 14.43 -7.19 -19.30
CA MET A 1 14.55 -6.40 -20.54
C MET A 1 13.61 -7.01 -21.57
N SER A 2 12.47 -6.36 -21.81
CA SER A 2 11.39 -6.87 -22.64
C SER A 2 11.69 -6.73 -24.13
N LEU A 3 11.04 -7.58 -24.94
CA LEU A 3 11.20 -7.68 -26.40
C LEU A 3 10.91 -6.37 -27.16
N SER A 4 10.27 -5.38 -26.55
CA SER A 4 9.87 -4.11 -27.18
C SER A 4 11.03 -3.12 -27.46
N GLN A 5 12.20 -3.30 -26.86
CA GLN A 5 13.34 -2.39 -27.06
C GLN A 5 14.28 -2.81 -28.21
N LYS A 6 14.04 -3.95 -28.87
CA LYS A 6 14.89 -4.41 -29.98
C LYS A 6 14.42 -3.99 -31.37
N ILE A 7 13.23 -3.42 -31.52
CA ILE A 7 12.66 -3.06 -32.84
C ILE A 7 12.98 -1.61 -33.26
N LEU A 8 13.42 -0.75 -32.36
CA LEU A 8 13.66 0.67 -32.66
C LEU A 8 15.11 1.04 -33.08
N ARG A 9 15.98 0.06 -33.31
CA ARG A 9 17.39 0.32 -33.68
C ARG A 9 17.84 -0.07 -35.10
N SER A 10 16.93 -0.37 -36.01
CA SER A 10 17.32 -0.81 -37.38
C SER A 10 16.74 0.01 -38.54
N MET A 11 16.43 1.28 -38.35
CA MET A 11 16.06 2.17 -39.46
C MET A 11 16.79 3.50 -39.38
N SER A 12 18.09 3.48 -39.64
CA SER A 12 18.84 4.65 -40.17
C SER A 12 19.12 4.43 -41.65
N VAL A 13 18.26 4.92 -42.48
CA VAL A 13 18.49 4.98 -43.94
C VAL A 13 18.89 6.37 -44.35
N SER A 14 19.98 6.42 -45.08
CA SER A 14 20.68 7.58 -45.60
C SER A 14 19.80 8.50 -46.46
N THR A 15 19.91 9.79 -46.18
CA THR A 15 19.45 10.87 -47.04
C THR A 15 20.39 11.02 -48.27
N GLN A 16 19.92 10.66 -49.44
CA GLN A 16 20.32 11.33 -50.69
C GLN A 16 19.35 11.03 -51.85
N THR A 17 19.03 12.08 -52.61
CA THR A 17 18.27 12.19 -53.87
C THR A 17 16.75 12.29 -53.76
N ALA A 18 16.29 13.51 -53.45
CA ALA A 18 14.92 13.95 -53.71
C ALA A 18 14.73 14.33 -55.19
N ARG A 19 14.03 13.48 -55.99
CA ARG A 19 13.37 13.92 -57.22
C ARG A 19 11.96 14.40 -56.89
N ARG A 20 11.62 15.62 -57.30
CA ARG A 20 10.32 16.29 -57.09
C ARG A 20 9.20 15.47 -57.76
N ILE A 21 8.29 14.92 -56.91
CA ILE A 21 7.01 14.32 -57.36
C ILE A 21 5.92 15.40 -57.12
N PRO A 22 4.98 15.62 -58.07
CA PRO A 22 3.94 16.65 -57.96
C PRO A 22 2.97 16.34 -56.80
N PRO A 23 2.44 17.38 -56.11
CA PRO A 23 1.70 17.24 -54.83
C PRO A 23 0.37 16.48 -54.94
N PHE A 24 -0.13 16.22 -56.18
CA PHE A 24 -1.39 15.50 -56.40
C PHE A 24 -1.28 13.98 -56.19
N LEU A 25 -0.08 13.39 -56.31
CA LEU A 25 0.10 11.94 -56.09
C LEU A 25 0.26 11.61 -54.60
N TYR A 26 0.66 12.57 -53.76
CA TYR A 26 0.81 12.34 -52.32
C TYR A 26 -0.54 12.24 -51.58
N LEU A 27 -1.58 12.93 -52.09
CA LEU A 27 -2.90 12.91 -51.46
C LEU A 27 -3.62 11.58 -51.72
N LEU A 28 -3.35 10.89 -52.83
CA LEU A 28 -3.97 9.60 -53.13
C LEU A 28 -3.34 8.44 -52.36
N PHE A 29 -2.04 8.55 -52.01
CA PHE A 29 -1.34 7.52 -51.23
C PHE A 29 -1.68 7.56 -49.74
N CYS A 30 -1.99 8.76 -49.20
CA CYS A 30 -2.42 8.91 -47.81
C CYS A 30 -3.88 8.44 -47.59
N LEU A 31 -4.73 8.56 -48.58
CA LEU A 31 -6.13 8.13 -48.47
C LEU A 31 -6.31 6.61 -48.63
N THR A 32 -5.45 5.95 -49.42
CA THR A 32 -5.50 4.49 -49.58
C THR A 32 -4.73 3.74 -48.49
N GLY A 33 -3.67 4.33 -47.93
CA GLY A 33 -2.90 3.72 -46.85
C GLY A 33 -3.69 3.62 -45.52
N ASN A 34 -4.42 4.67 -45.17
CA ASN A 34 -5.20 4.66 -43.91
C ASN A 34 -6.43 3.74 -43.98
N SER A 35 -7.04 3.54 -45.17
CA SER A 35 -8.19 2.66 -45.30
C SER A 35 -7.81 1.17 -45.34
N VAL A 36 -6.63 0.82 -45.78
CA VAL A 36 -6.13 -0.56 -45.77
C VAL A 36 -5.70 -0.96 -44.35
N PHE A 37 -5.03 -0.08 -43.64
CA PHE A 37 -4.66 -0.34 -42.25
C PHE A 37 -5.89 -0.49 -41.34
N SER A 38 -6.92 0.33 -41.49
CA SER A 38 -8.15 0.20 -40.73
C SER A 38 -8.93 -1.09 -41.06
N ALA A 39 -8.93 -1.50 -42.30
CA ALA A 39 -9.62 -2.72 -42.73
C ALA A 39 -8.91 -4.01 -42.27
N GLU A 40 -7.57 -4.04 -42.24
CA GLU A 40 -6.82 -5.16 -41.70
C GLU A 40 -6.97 -5.25 -40.15
N GLU A 41 -7.00 -4.13 -39.47
CA GLU A 41 -7.21 -4.07 -38.05
C GLU A 41 -8.65 -4.51 -37.67
N GLU A 42 -9.65 -4.09 -38.43
CA GLU A 42 -11.04 -4.49 -38.23
C GLU A 42 -11.25 -5.98 -38.55
N LEU A 43 -10.62 -6.50 -39.60
CA LEU A 43 -10.63 -7.93 -39.94
C LEU A 43 -9.91 -8.78 -38.87
N SER A 44 -8.84 -8.26 -38.26
CA SER A 44 -8.14 -8.95 -37.19
C SER A 44 -8.99 -9.01 -35.92
N ARG A 45 -9.67 -7.93 -35.56
CA ARG A 45 -10.61 -7.86 -34.43
C ARG A 45 -11.80 -8.83 -34.62
N VAL A 46 -12.37 -8.87 -35.81
CA VAL A 46 -13.47 -9.80 -36.13
C VAL A 46 -13.01 -11.26 -36.04
N ARG A 47 -11.82 -11.59 -36.52
CA ARG A 47 -11.24 -12.94 -36.41
C ARG A 47 -10.99 -13.34 -34.95
N ILE A 48 -10.42 -12.46 -34.14
CA ILE A 48 -10.17 -12.68 -32.70
C ILE A 48 -11.51 -12.90 -32.01
N SER A 49 -12.50 -12.05 -32.22
CA SER A 49 -13.85 -12.19 -31.66
C SER A 49 -14.54 -13.50 -32.02
N THR A 50 -14.41 -13.93 -33.28
CA THR A 50 -15.01 -15.19 -33.75
C THR A 50 -14.32 -16.42 -33.16
N GLU A 51 -12.99 -16.39 -33.06
CA GLU A 51 -12.23 -17.48 -32.44
C GLU A 51 -12.47 -17.55 -30.91
N TYR A 52 -12.52 -16.41 -30.23
CA TYR A 52 -12.90 -16.33 -28.84
C TYR A 52 -14.29 -16.97 -28.60
N THR A 53 -15.30 -16.54 -29.33
CA THR A 53 -16.67 -17.08 -29.21
C THR A 53 -16.70 -18.60 -29.46
N ARG A 54 -15.94 -19.08 -30.45
CA ARG A 54 -15.84 -20.51 -30.76
C ARG A 54 -15.22 -21.29 -29.59
N GLN A 55 -14.16 -20.78 -29.01
CA GLN A 55 -13.47 -21.43 -27.87
C GLN A 55 -14.33 -21.44 -26.60
N VAL A 56 -14.99 -20.32 -26.28
CA VAL A 56 -15.94 -20.25 -25.17
C VAL A 56 -17.03 -21.30 -25.31
N ASN A 57 -17.66 -21.40 -26.50
CA ASN A 57 -18.71 -22.41 -26.75
C ASN A 57 -18.17 -23.85 -26.62
N LEU A 58 -16.95 -24.11 -27.03
CA LEU A 58 -16.33 -25.42 -26.91
C LEU A 58 -16.21 -25.84 -25.42
N TYR A 59 -15.63 -24.98 -24.61
CA TYR A 59 -15.45 -25.29 -23.19
C TYR A 59 -16.76 -25.33 -22.41
N LEU A 60 -17.77 -24.53 -22.80
CA LEU A 60 -19.11 -24.63 -22.21
C LEU A 60 -19.77 -25.99 -22.53
N GLN A 61 -19.62 -26.47 -23.75
CA GLN A 61 -20.13 -27.81 -24.13
C GLN A 61 -19.39 -28.93 -23.41
N GLU A 62 -18.07 -28.80 -23.23
CA GLU A 62 -17.27 -29.74 -22.48
C GLU A 62 -17.70 -29.76 -21.01
N LEU A 63 -17.86 -28.58 -20.40
CA LEU A 63 -18.33 -28.42 -19.03
C LEU A 63 -19.69 -29.09 -18.82
N GLU A 64 -20.66 -28.85 -19.73
CA GLU A 64 -21.97 -29.50 -19.71
C GLU A 64 -21.89 -31.04 -19.87
N ALA A 65 -21.01 -31.53 -20.72
CA ALA A 65 -20.81 -32.94 -20.92
C ALA A 65 -20.24 -33.64 -19.66
N LEU A 66 -19.28 -33.01 -19.04
CA LEU A 66 -18.67 -33.49 -17.79
C LEU A 66 -19.69 -33.46 -16.64
N GLU A 67 -20.49 -32.39 -16.52
CA GLU A 67 -21.54 -32.29 -15.50
C GLU A 67 -22.61 -33.38 -15.66
N ARG A 68 -23.06 -33.64 -16.89
CA ARG A 68 -24.01 -34.72 -17.17
C ARG A 68 -23.44 -36.09 -16.82
N ARG A 69 -22.13 -36.28 -16.94
CA ARG A 69 -21.47 -37.57 -16.74
C ARG A 69 -21.09 -37.82 -15.28
N PHE A 70 -20.57 -36.81 -14.61
CA PHE A 70 -19.94 -36.94 -13.30
C PHE A 70 -20.65 -36.14 -12.18
N GLY A 71 -21.59 -35.26 -12.55
CA GLY A 71 -22.30 -34.40 -11.63
C GLY A 71 -21.68 -32.99 -11.51
N PRO A 72 -22.42 -32.05 -10.87
CA PRO A 72 -22.05 -30.62 -10.86
C PRO A 72 -20.87 -30.27 -9.93
N TYR A 73 -20.40 -31.22 -9.14
CA TYR A 73 -19.31 -31.02 -8.18
C TYR A 73 -18.11 -31.94 -8.43
N ASP A 74 -17.98 -32.48 -9.62
CA ASP A 74 -16.83 -33.34 -9.93
C ASP A 74 -15.59 -32.49 -10.21
N ARG A 75 -14.43 -32.99 -9.75
CA ARG A 75 -13.14 -32.28 -9.88
C ARG A 75 -12.71 -32.09 -11.34
N SER A 76 -13.19 -32.93 -12.26
CA SER A 76 -12.91 -32.79 -13.70
C SER A 76 -13.45 -31.51 -14.32
N LEU A 77 -14.35 -30.79 -13.62
CA LEU A 77 -14.86 -29.48 -14.05
C LEU A 77 -13.85 -28.33 -13.88
N LEU A 78 -12.81 -28.50 -13.08
CA LEU A 78 -11.82 -27.43 -12.82
C LEU A 78 -11.07 -27.03 -14.09
N GLU A 79 -10.64 -27.99 -14.90
CA GLU A 79 -9.88 -27.72 -16.13
C GLU A 79 -10.65 -26.84 -17.16
N PRO A 80 -11.88 -27.17 -17.57
CA PRO A 80 -12.64 -26.31 -18.46
C PRO A 80 -13.03 -24.97 -17.81
N LEU A 81 -13.21 -24.89 -16.48
CA LEU A 81 -13.43 -23.63 -15.78
C LEU A 81 -12.19 -22.74 -15.85
N ASP A 82 -10.98 -23.28 -15.63
CA ASP A 82 -9.71 -22.54 -15.77
C ASP A 82 -9.51 -22.02 -17.19
N ALA A 83 -9.84 -22.84 -18.20
CA ALA A 83 -9.77 -22.43 -19.60
C ALA A 83 -10.74 -21.29 -19.93
N LEU A 84 -11.98 -21.34 -19.43
CA LEU A 84 -12.97 -20.27 -19.57
C LEU A 84 -12.50 -18.98 -18.87
N ILE A 85 -12.00 -19.06 -17.64
CA ILE A 85 -11.44 -17.92 -16.90
C ILE A 85 -10.31 -17.26 -17.71
N SER A 86 -9.41 -18.06 -18.27
CA SER A 86 -8.30 -17.57 -19.10
C SER A 86 -8.79 -16.84 -20.35
N LEU A 87 -9.83 -17.37 -21.00
CA LEU A 87 -10.45 -16.74 -22.18
C LEU A 87 -11.12 -15.41 -21.82
N HIS A 88 -11.93 -15.37 -20.76
CA HIS A 88 -12.60 -14.15 -20.31
C HIS A 88 -11.59 -13.10 -19.82
N SER A 89 -10.47 -13.52 -19.21
CA SER A 89 -9.37 -12.63 -18.83
C SER A 89 -8.71 -11.94 -20.03
N SER A 90 -8.71 -12.57 -21.20
CA SER A 90 -8.14 -11.98 -22.42
C SER A 90 -8.93 -10.81 -22.99
N VAL A 91 -10.15 -10.62 -22.52
CA VAL A 91 -11.09 -9.56 -22.94
C VAL A 91 -11.61 -8.72 -21.78
N ASP A 92 -11.01 -8.85 -20.59
CA ASP A 92 -11.35 -8.13 -19.36
C ASP A 92 -12.83 -8.27 -18.94
N ASP A 93 -13.43 -9.46 -19.19
CA ASP A 93 -14.81 -9.77 -18.80
C ASP A 93 -14.86 -10.17 -17.31
N PHE A 94 -14.64 -9.19 -16.44
CA PHE A 94 -14.53 -9.38 -15.01
C PHE A 94 -15.79 -9.98 -14.36
N ALA A 95 -16.96 -9.73 -14.92
CA ALA A 95 -18.21 -10.25 -14.38
C ALA A 95 -18.31 -11.78 -14.55
N GLU A 96 -17.97 -12.28 -15.75
CA GLU A 96 -17.98 -13.71 -16.03
C GLU A 96 -16.83 -14.43 -15.30
N ILE A 97 -15.65 -13.81 -15.22
CA ILE A 97 -14.53 -14.33 -14.42
C ILE A 97 -14.96 -14.55 -12.95
N ASN A 98 -15.64 -13.57 -12.34
CA ASN A 98 -16.13 -13.71 -10.96
C ASN A 98 -17.15 -14.86 -10.82
N SER A 99 -18.02 -15.03 -11.79
CA SER A 99 -19.01 -16.13 -11.82
C SER A 99 -18.31 -17.50 -11.86
N LEU A 100 -17.33 -17.65 -12.75
CA LEU A 100 -16.57 -18.88 -12.93
C LEU A 100 -15.69 -19.21 -11.73
N LEU A 101 -15.00 -18.20 -11.17
CA LEU A 101 -14.20 -18.35 -9.94
C LEU A 101 -15.09 -18.72 -8.74
N GLY A 102 -16.27 -18.10 -8.61
CA GLY A 102 -17.25 -18.47 -7.58
C GLY A 102 -17.68 -19.93 -7.69
N ARG A 103 -17.84 -20.42 -8.93
CA ARG A 103 -18.16 -21.82 -9.19
C ARG A 103 -17.00 -22.77 -8.83
N GLN A 104 -15.76 -22.41 -9.17
CA GLN A 104 -14.57 -23.15 -8.77
C GLN A 104 -14.45 -23.21 -7.24
N LEU A 105 -14.66 -22.09 -6.55
CA LEU A 105 -14.60 -22.01 -5.10
C LEU A 105 -15.64 -22.95 -4.46
N GLN A 106 -16.87 -22.95 -4.97
CA GLN A 106 -17.91 -23.84 -4.51
C GLN A 106 -17.56 -25.32 -4.74
N LEU A 107 -16.97 -25.65 -5.90
CA LEU A 107 -16.55 -27.00 -6.24
C LEU A 107 -15.47 -27.49 -5.28
N VAL A 108 -14.43 -26.70 -5.05
CA VAL A 108 -13.34 -27.02 -4.12
C VAL A 108 -13.88 -27.11 -2.69
N HIS A 109 -14.76 -26.22 -2.28
CA HIS A 109 -15.41 -26.26 -0.96
C HIS A 109 -16.17 -27.57 -0.71
N VAL A 110 -16.90 -28.07 -1.71
CA VAL A 110 -17.68 -29.33 -1.61
C VAL A 110 -16.78 -30.55 -1.67
N THR A 111 -15.74 -30.56 -2.51
CA THR A 111 -14.91 -31.75 -2.75
C THR A 111 -13.75 -31.90 -1.76
N GLU A 112 -13.18 -30.81 -1.29
CA GLU A 112 -11.98 -30.82 -0.44
C GLU A 112 -12.24 -30.24 0.96
N GLY A 113 -13.41 -29.65 1.17
CA GLY A 113 -13.86 -29.09 2.44
C GLY A 113 -13.70 -27.57 2.57
N PRO A 114 -14.37 -26.97 3.58
CA PRO A 114 -14.45 -25.54 3.74
C PRO A 114 -13.11 -24.85 4.10
N ASN A 115 -12.14 -25.60 4.58
CA ASN A 115 -10.87 -25.06 5.07
C ASN A 115 -9.68 -25.48 4.18
N ALA A 116 -9.94 -26.04 2.98
CA ALA A 116 -8.88 -26.54 2.11
C ALA A 116 -8.03 -25.38 1.54
N PHE A 117 -6.70 -25.54 1.57
CA PHE A 117 -5.77 -24.54 1.01
C PHE A 117 -5.90 -24.35 -0.51
N SER A 118 -6.47 -25.31 -1.21
CA SER A 118 -6.79 -25.19 -2.64
C SER A 118 -7.80 -24.07 -2.95
N GLN A 119 -8.51 -23.54 -1.95
CA GLN A 119 -9.34 -22.35 -2.11
C GLN A 119 -8.53 -21.04 -2.22
N LEU A 120 -7.32 -20.99 -1.66
CA LEU A 120 -6.53 -19.75 -1.56
C LEU A 120 -6.24 -19.10 -2.91
N PRO A 121 -5.75 -19.80 -3.96
CA PRO A 121 -5.52 -19.20 -5.27
C PRO A 121 -6.80 -18.63 -5.91
N ILE A 122 -7.93 -19.29 -5.67
CA ILE A 122 -9.24 -18.86 -6.20
C ILE A 122 -9.67 -17.57 -5.48
N LEU A 123 -9.55 -17.53 -4.15
CA LEU A 123 -9.86 -16.34 -3.34
C LEU A 123 -8.97 -15.15 -3.71
N GLU A 124 -7.67 -15.39 -3.95
CA GLU A 124 -6.75 -14.34 -4.42
C GLU A 124 -7.14 -13.79 -5.80
N SER A 125 -7.58 -14.66 -6.70
CA SER A 125 -8.08 -14.25 -8.02
C SER A 125 -9.38 -13.46 -7.90
N LEU A 126 -10.31 -13.86 -7.02
CA LEU A 126 -11.54 -13.13 -6.72
C LEU A 126 -11.24 -11.76 -6.10
N ILE A 127 -10.28 -11.67 -5.16
CA ILE A 127 -9.86 -10.39 -4.58
C ILE A 127 -9.37 -9.46 -5.68
N ARG A 128 -8.41 -9.91 -6.51
CA ARG A 128 -7.85 -9.11 -7.60
C ARG A 128 -8.92 -8.63 -8.57
N ASN A 129 -9.76 -9.53 -9.03
CA ASN A 129 -10.78 -9.24 -10.01
C ASN A 129 -11.86 -8.27 -9.48
N ASN A 130 -12.25 -8.41 -8.20
CA ASN A 130 -13.19 -7.49 -7.56
C ASN A 130 -12.56 -6.11 -7.27
N LEU A 131 -11.25 -6.02 -7.09
CA LEU A 131 -10.54 -4.74 -7.01
C LEU A 131 -10.63 -3.98 -8.33
N GLU A 132 -10.41 -4.64 -9.47
CA GLU A 132 -10.50 -4.03 -10.81
C GLU A 132 -11.88 -3.40 -11.06
N ILE A 133 -12.95 -4.08 -10.67
CA ILE A 133 -14.32 -3.56 -10.82
C ILE A 133 -14.78 -2.71 -9.63
N LYS A 134 -13.89 -2.43 -8.66
CA LYS A 134 -14.17 -1.62 -7.47
C LYS A 134 -15.33 -2.16 -6.60
N ASN A 135 -15.54 -3.47 -6.60
CA ASN A 135 -16.51 -4.13 -5.74
C ASN A 135 -15.88 -4.43 -4.36
N PHE A 136 -15.70 -3.39 -3.57
CA PHE A 136 -14.98 -3.46 -2.29
C PHE A 136 -15.68 -4.32 -1.22
N GLU A 137 -16.99 -4.50 -1.32
CA GLU A 137 -17.71 -5.42 -0.46
C GLU A 137 -17.28 -6.88 -0.72
N SER A 138 -17.27 -7.30 -1.98
CA SER A 138 -16.80 -8.63 -2.37
C SER A 138 -15.30 -8.83 -2.06
N VAL A 139 -14.48 -7.81 -2.21
CA VAL A 139 -13.06 -7.83 -1.79
C VAL A 139 -12.96 -8.12 -0.30
N THR A 140 -13.73 -7.41 0.52
CA THR A 140 -13.76 -7.62 1.98
C THR A 140 -14.16 -9.05 2.32
N ASN A 141 -15.25 -9.55 1.75
CA ASN A 141 -15.75 -10.90 1.98
C ASN A 141 -14.71 -11.97 1.58
N ASN A 142 -13.99 -11.77 0.49
CA ASN A 142 -12.97 -12.73 0.04
C ASN A 142 -11.71 -12.69 0.92
N PHE A 143 -11.30 -11.53 1.45
CA PHE A 143 -10.23 -11.45 2.45
C PHE A 143 -10.65 -12.14 3.77
N GLU A 144 -11.88 -11.93 4.24
CA GLU A 144 -12.43 -12.58 5.43
C GLU A 144 -12.47 -14.10 5.24
N ASN A 145 -12.90 -14.59 4.07
CA ASN A 145 -12.90 -16.02 3.73
C ASN A 145 -11.48 -16.59 3.69
N ARG A 146 -10.52 -15.85 3.07
CA ARG A 146 -9.12 -16.27 3.02
C ARG A 146 -8.52 -16.41 4.43
N GLN A 147 -8.77 -15.45 5.30
CA GLN A 147 -8.37 -15.50 6.70
C GLN A 147 -9.01 -16.71 7.41
N TYR A 148 -10.30 -16.95 7.19
CA TYR A 148 -11.02 -18.08 7.76
C TYR A 148 -10.37 -19.42 7.38
N VAL A 149 -9.98 -19.60 6.11
CA VAL A 149 -9.27 -20.80 5.66
C VAL A 149 -8.00 -21.01 6.47
N PHE A 150 -7.15 -19.97 6.62
CA PHE A 150 -5.92 -20.09 7.41
C PHE A 150 -6.18 -20.36 8.89
N LEU A 151 -7.18 -19.73 9.49
CA LEU A 151 -7.48 -19.93 10.92
C LEU A 151 -8.02 -21.32 11.23
N GLN A 152 -8.82 -21.89 10.33
CA GLN A 152 -9.51 -23.17 10.55
C GLN A 152 -8.74 -24.38 9.99
N ASN A 153 -7.77 -24.17 9.11
CA ASN A 153 -6.97 -25.27 8.59
C ASN A 153 -5.96 -25.74 9.66
N PRO A 154 -5.97 -27.03 10.05
CA PRO A 154 -5.07 -27.56 11.09
C PRO A 154 -3.59 -27.54 10.67
N ASP A 155 -3.30 -27.52 9.38
CA ASP A 155 -1.94 -27.50 8.84
C ASP A 155 -1.36 -26.08 8.76
N SER A 156 -2.14 -25.05 9.11
CA SER A 156 -1.67 -23.65 9.15
C SER A 156 -0.71 -23.42 10.30
N THR A 157 0.45 -22.87 9.98
CA THR A 157 1.40 -22.40 11.02
C THR A 157 0.88 -21.10 11.67
N VAL A 158 1.43 -20.76 12.83
CA VAL A 158 1.12 -19.49 13.52
C VAL A 158 1.47 -18.29 12.64
N GLU A 159 2.60 -18.34 11.97
CA GLU A 159 3.07 -17.28 11.06
C GLU A 159 2.10 -17.08 9.89
N GLN A 160 1.59 -18.17 9.30
CA GLN A 160 0.60 -18.10 8.22
C GLN A 160 -0.73 -17.49 8.71
N LYS A 161 -1.17 -17.86 9.92
CA LYS A 161 -2.36 -17.28 10.54
C LYS A 161 -2.17 -15.78 10.76
N LEU A 162 -1.07 -15.37 11.39
CA LEU A 162 -0.77 -13.98 11.64
C LEU A 162 -0.63 -13.18 10.33
N ALA A 163 0.04 -13.72 9.31
CA ALA A 163 0.17 -13.06 8.01
C ALA A 163 -1.19 -12.85 7.34
N SER A 164 -2.07 -13.86 7.35
CA SER A 164 -3.42 -13.73 6.77
C SER A 164 -4.28 -12.70 7.51
N MET A 165 -4.13 -12.62 8.84
CA MET A 165 -4.79 -11.60 9.65
C MET A 165 -4.24 -10.20 9.37
N ASP A 166 -2.93 -10.06 9.17
CA ASP A 166 -2.31 -8.79 8.84
C ASP A 166 -2.73 -8.28 7.45
N ASP A 167 -2.82 -9.17 6.46
CA ASP A 167 -3.35 -8.84 5.13
C ASP A 167 -4.78 -8.31 5.20
N LEU A 168 -5.66 -8.99 5.96
CA LEU A 168 -7.04 -8.52 6.16
C LEU A 168 -7.07 -7.20 6.93
N ARG A 169 -6.20 -7.03 7.94
CA ARG A 169 -6.08 -5.78 8.69
C ARG A 169 -5.68 -4.62 7.77
N ASN A 170 -4.69 -4.83 6.91
CA ASN A 170 -4.24 -3.86 5.93
C ASN A 170 -5.34 -3.54 4.91
N TRP A 171 -6.12 -4.54 4.51
CA TRP A 171 -7.31 -4.31 3.70
C TRP A 171 -8.34 -3.42 4.42
N TYR A 172 -8.66 -3.67 5.68
CA TYR A 172 -9.58 -2.82 6.43
C TYR A 172 -9.09 -1.37 6.55
N LEU A 173 -7.79 -1.15 6.77
CA LEU A 173 -7.22 0.19 6.77
C LEU A 173 -7.31 0.84 5.39
N THR A 174 -7.12 0.08 4.32
CA THR A 174 -7.28 0.54 2.94
C THR A 174 -8.75 0.87 2.66
N ALA A 175 -9.68 0.00 3.02
CA ALA A 175 -11.13 0.22 2.83
C ALA A 175 -11.62 1.44 3.63
N PHE A 176 -11.09 1.66 4.84
CA PHE A 176 -11.33 2.87 5.60
C PHE A 176 -11.00 4.15 4.81
N ASN A 177 -9.98 4.13 3.96
CA ASN A 177 -9.62 5.28 3.15
C ASN A 177 -10.40 5.40 1.85
N LEU A 178 -10.70 4.27 1.22
CA LEU A 178 -11.38 4.24 -0.08
C LEU A 178 -12.89 4.49 0.05
N ASP A 179 -13.49 4.10 1.16
CA ASP A 179 -14.94 4.23 1.39
C ASP A 179 -15.29 5.52 2.14
N ILE A 180 -15.21 6.60 1.41
CA ILE A 180 -15.26 7.97 1.93
C ILE A 180 -16.62 8.33 2.54
N LYS A 181 -17.71 7.61 2.29
CA LYS A 181 -19.05 8.15 2.54
C LYS A 181 -19.99 7.37 3.46
N GLN A 182 -19.81 6.09 3.71
CA GLN A 182 -20.87 5.33 4.40
C GLN A 182 -20.44 4.37 5.52
N ASN A 183 -19.23 3.78 5.52
CA ASN A 183 -18.85 2.74 6.50
C ASN A 183 -17.39 2.81 6.97
N ARG A 184 -16.79 3.98 7.00
CA ARG A 184 -15.37 4.16 7.33
C ARG A 184 -15.00 3.60 8.69
N LEU A 185 -15.70 4.08 9.70
CA LEU A 185 -15.37 3.79 11.08
C LEU A 185 -15.48 2.28 11.41
N PRO A 186 -16.49 1.55 10.94
CA PRO A 186 -16.53 0.09 11.06
C PRO A 186 -15.29 -0.62 10.56
N TYR A 187 -14.69 -0.21 9.45
CA TYR A 187 -13.45 -0.82 8.95
C TYR A 187 -12.27 -0.57 9.90
N PHE A 188 -12.13 0.64 10.41
CA PHE A 188 -11.11 0.93 11.42
C PHE A 188 -11.30 0.09 12.69
N MET A 189 -12.54 -0.06 13.16
CA MET A 189 -12.86 -0.87 14.33
C MET A 189 -12.58 -2.36 14.08
N LYS A 190 -12.89 -2.87 12.89
CA LYS A 190 -12.54 -4.25 12.49
C LYS A 190 -11.02 -4.44 12.45
N SER A 191 -10.26 -3.50 11.84
CA SER A 191 -8.80 -3.53 11.83
C SER A 191 -8.22 -3.60 13.24
N ARG A 192 -8.78 -2.80 14.15
CA ARG A 192 -8.39 -2.75 15.56
C ARG A 192 -8.70 -4.04 16.30
N SER A 193 -9.91 -4.57 16.14
CA SER A 193 -10.31 -5.86 16.74
C SER A 193 -9.41 -6.99 16.24
N LEU A 194 -9.05 -6.97 14.96
CA LEU A 194 -8.19 -7.98 14.36
C LEU A 194 -6.76 -7.90 14.92
N LEU A 195 -6.22 -6.69 15.14
CA LEU A 195 -4.92 -6.54 15.80
C LEU A 195 -4.91 -7.13 17.22
N GLN A 196 -5.97 -6.94 18.00
CA GLN A 196 -6.10 -7.56 19.33
C GLN A 196 -6.14 -9.10 19.24
N GLN A 197 -6.81 -9.65 18.23
CA GLN A 197 -6.80 -11.10 17.98
C GLN A 197 -5.40 -11.58 17.56
N MET A 198 -4.68 -10.82 16.70
CA MET A 198 -3.30 -11.16 16.33
C MET A 198 -2.38 -11.21 17.56
N LEU A 199 -2.48 -10.22 18.44
CA LEU A 199 -1.73 -10.20 19.69
C LEU A 199 -2.05 -11.39 20.59
N ALA A 200 -3.33 -11.77 20.69
CA ALA A 200 -3.73 -12.95 21.44
C ALA A 200 -3.15 -14.24 20.85
N VAL A 201 -3.28 -14.45 19.53
CA VAL A 201 -2.70 -15.61 18.83
C VAL A 201 -1.17 -15.66 18.99
N ALA A 202 -0.50 -14.53 18.93
CA ALA A 202 0.94 -14.47 19.12
C ALA A 202 1.34 -14.75 20.58
N SER A 203 0.61 -14.21 21.56
CA SER A 203 0.88 -14.44 22.99
C SER A 203 0.66 -15.90 23.42
N ASP A 204 -0.24 -16.62 22.73
CA ASP A 204 -0.44 -18.05 22.98
C ASP A 204 0.70 -18.91 22.39
N ALA A 205 1.42 -18.39 21.38
CA ALA A 205 2.42 -19.13 20.62
C ALA A 205 3.86 -18.74 20.96
N TYR A 206 4.10 -17.51 21.39
CA TYR A 206 5.41 -16.93 21.63
C TYR A 206 5.55 -16.51 23.09
N GLU A 207 6.79 -16.50 23.58
CA GLU A 207 7.08 -15.92 24.89
C GLU A 207 6.90 -14.39 24.89
N GLU A 208 6.49 -13.81 26.03
CA GLU A 208 6.17 -12.38 26.15
C GLU A 208 7.32 -11.45 25.70
N LYS A 209 8.57 -11.89 25.89
CA LYS A 209 9.77 -11.12 25.53
C LYS A 209 10.47 -11.67 24.28
N GLU A 210 9.76 -12.39 23.47
CA GLU A 210 10.31 -12.91 22.24
C GLU A 210 10.33 -11.84 21.13
N GLU A 211 11.41 -11.78 20.37
CA GLU A 211 11.59 -10.79 19.30
C GLU A 211 10.47 -10.85 18.23
N ARG A 212 9.89 -12.02 18.01
CA ARG A 212 8.74 -12.20 17.10
C ARG A 212 7.50 -11.39 17.50
N MET A 213 7.41 -10.95 18.76
CA MET A 213 6.35 -10.05 19.24
C MET A 213 6.55 -8.61 18.78
N VAL A 214 7.79 -8.17 18.54
CA VAL A 214 8.15 -6.77 18.30
C VAL A 214 7.38 -6.13 17.13
N PRO A 215 7.25 -6.74 15.94
CA PRO A 215 6.46 -6.15 14.85
C PRO A 215 4.99 -5.94 15.20
N LEU A 216 4.39 -6.85 15.97
CA LEU A 216 2.99 -6.75 16.41
C LEU A 216 2.80 -5.67 17.46
N LEU A 217 3.70 -5.58 18.42
CA LEU A 217 3.72 -4.50 19.44
C LEU A 217 3.88 -3.13 18.76
N TYR A 218 4.73 -3.03 17.73
CA TYR A 218 4.86 -1.77 17.00
C TYR A 218 3.58 -1.40 16.23
N LYS A 219 2.87 -2.38 15.64
CA LYS A 219 1.54 -2.15 15.05
C LYS A 219 0.53 -1.68 16.09
N GLU A 220 0.61 -2.18 17.33
CA GLU A 220 -0.22 -1.69 18.43
C GLU A 220 0.14 -0.24 18.82
N ALA A 221 1.42 0.11 18.88
CA ALA A 221 1.84 1.47 19.12
C ALA A 221 1.34 2.44 18.02
N LEU A 222 1.41 2.03 16.75
CA LEU A 222 0.83 2.77 15.63
C LEU A 222 -0.68 2.93 15.75
N GLU A 223 -1.40 1.89 16.19
CA GLU A 223 -2.84 1.98 16.41
C GLU A 223 -3.18 3.04 17.46
N LYS A 224 -2.39 3.15 18.54
CA LYS A 224 -2.57 4.23 19.51
C LYS A 224 -2.38 5.61 18.88
N TYR A 225 -1.42 5.76 17.99
CA TYR A 225 -1.24 7.00 17.22
C TYR A 225 -2.45 7.30 16.33
N TYR A 226 -2.98 6.29 15.60
CA TYR A 226 -4.18 6.44 14.78
C TYR A 226 -5.40 6.85 15.61
N LEU A 227 -5.59 6.23 16.79
CA LEU A 227 -6.67 6.60 17.71
C LEU A 227 -6.55 8.05 18.19
N MET A 228 -5.34 8.49 18.54
CA MET A 228 -5.10 9.88 18.94
C MET A 228 -5.51 10.83 17.81
N THR A 229 -5.12 10.52 16.56
CA THR A 229 -5.42 11.33 15.40
C THR A 229 -6.93 11.36 15.12
N LEU A 230 -7.61 10.21 15.11
CA LEU A 230 -9.04 10.11 14.90
C LEU A 230 -9.85 10.87 15.96
N LEU A 231 -9.47 10.73 17.23
CA LEU A 231 -10.15 11.41 18.34
C LEU A 231 -9.96 12.93 18.32
N SER A 232 -8.87 13.40 17.74
CA SER A 232 -8.65 14.84 17.53
C SER A 232 -9.57 15.44 16.46
N SER A 233 -10.23 14.60 15.66
CA SER A 233 -11.07 14.97 14.51
C SER A 233 -12.52 14.45 14.62
N VAL A 234 -12.97 14.05 15.82
CA VAL A 234 -14.31 13.44 16.02
C VAL A 234 -15.43 14.35 15.53
N ASP A 235 -15.30 15.67 15.68
CA ASP A 235 -16.30 16.63 15.22
C ASP A 235 -16.49 16.61 13.68
N GLU A 236 -15.51 16.11 12.94
CA GLU A 236 -15.51 16.05 11.48
C GLU A 236 -15.96 14.67 10.95
N LEU A 237 -15.89 13.62 11.77
CA LEU A 237 -16.33 12.27 11.43
C LEU A 237 -17.85 12.08 11.46
N GLY A 238 -18.60 13.10 11.97
CA GLY A 238 -20.06 13.09 12.03
C GLY A 238 -20.63 12.38 13.27
N SER A 239 -21.98 12.39 13.38
CA SER A 239 -22.70 11.82 14.54
C SER A 239 -22.44 10.31 14.74
N ASP A 240 -22.12 9.58 13.68
CA ASP A 240 -21.93 8.13 13.71
C ASP A 240 -20.64 7.73 14.44
N ALA A 241 -19.67 8.65 14.55
CA ALA A 241 -18.44 8.39 15.30
C ALA A 241 -18.70 8.15 16.79
N ASN A 242 -19.69 8.82 17.37
CA ASN A 242 -20.01 8.68 18.79
C ASN A 242 -20.61 7.31 19.14
N ASP A 243 -21.24 6.64 18.18
CA ASP A 243 -21.84 5.32 18.38
C ASP A 243 -20.79 4.19 18.36
N PHE A 244 -19.67 4.40 17.69
CA PHE A 244 -18.63 3.40 17.49
C PHE A 244 -17.37 3.62 18.32
N ILE A 245 -17.02 4.87 18.61
CA ILE A 245 -15.88 5.19 19.47
C ILE A 245 -16.46 5.51 20.85
N PHE A 246 -16.58 4.48 21.71
CA PHE A 246 -16.83 4.72 23.11
C PHE A 246 -15.62 5.43 23.71
N VAL A 247 -15.62 6.75 23.64
CA VAL A 247 -14.64 7.58 24.34
C VAL A 247 -15.26 7.88 25.69
N PRO A 248 -14.72 7.31 26.79
CA PRO A 248 -15.07 7.83 28.11
C PRO A 248 -14.81 9.34 28.08
N GLU A 249 -15.74 10.15 28.48
CA GLU A 249 -15.76 11.63 28.43
C GLU A 249 -14.48 12.34 28.98
N ARG A 250 -13.48 11.58 29.41
CA ARG A 250 -12.24 12.05 30.06
C ARG A 250 -10.94 11.59 29.41
N ILE A 251 -10.97 10.77 28.36
CA ILE A 251 -9.73 10.34 27.72
C ILE A 251 -9.30 11.38 26.70
N GLN A 252 -8.27 12.13 27.05
CA GLN A 252 -7.65 13.07 26.12
C GLN A 252 -6.89 12.29 25.02
N PRO A 253 -6.94 12.72 23.75
CA PRO A 253 -6.25 12.06 22.63
C PRO A 253 -4.77 11.74 22.92
N MET A 254 -4.06 12.65 23.57
CA MET A 254 -2.66 12.47 23.97
C MET A 254 -2.41 11.30 24.92
N THR A 255 -3.43 10.75 25.58
CA THR A 255 -3.30 9.55 26.42
C THR A 255 -2.97 8.33 25.58
N TYR A 256 -3.58 8.19 24.41
CA TYR A 256 -3.28 7.11 23.48
C TYR A 256 -1.83 7.20 22.96
N LEU A 257 -1.36 8.40 22.62
CA LEU A 257 0.03 8.57 22.19
C LEU A 257 1.03 8.20 23.29
N ARG A 258 0.72 8.48 24.55
CA ARG A 258 1.54 8.03 25.70
C ARG A 258 1.53 6.52 25.84
N GLN A 259 0.39 5.86 25.65
CA GLN A 259 0.33 4.39 25.63
C GLN A 259 1.19 3.80 24.50
N GLY A 260 1.13 4.40 23.30
CA GLY A 260 2.03 4.02 22.20
C GLY A 260 3.50 4.16 22.55
N TYR A 261 3.87 5.23 23.25
CA TYR A 261 5.25 5.45 23.73
C TYR A 261 5.69 4.38 24.75
N GLU A 262 4.83 3.99 25.70
CA GLU A 262 5.16 2.90 26.65
C GLU A 262 5.38 1.57 25.90
N ILE A 263 4.53 1.24 24.92
CA ILE A 263 4.72 0.04 24.08
C ILE A 263 6.08 0.08 23.36
N VAL A 264 6.48 1.23 22.80
CA VAL A 264 7.78 1.36 22.11
C VAL A 264 8.95 1.21 23.11
N LYS A 265 8.80 1.60 24.36
CA LYS A 265 9.79 1.32 25.41
C LYS A 265 9.89 -0.17 25.72
N ASP A 266 8.74 -0.87 25.80
CA ASP A 266 8.71 -2.34 25.99
C ASP A 266 9.43 -3.04 24.83
N ILE A 267 9.23 -2.58 23.58
CA ILE A 267 9.98 -3.05 22.40
C ILE A 267 11.49 -2.85 22.61
N SER A 268 11.93 -1.67 23.06
CA SER A 268 13.35 -1.39 23.32
C SER A 268 13.92 -2.33 24.39
N ASP A 269 13.13 -2.69 25.40
CA ASP A 269 13.55 -3.63 26.45
C ASP A 269 13.65 -5.08 25.91
N ILE A 270 12.74 -5.50 25.03
CA ILE A 270 12.79 -6.82 24.38
C ILE A 270 14.03 -6.93 23.48
N VAL A 271 14.25 -5.97 22.60
CA VAL A 271 15.37 -5.99 21.64
C VAL A 271 16.72 -5.97 22.32
N ARG A 272 16.84 -5.24 23.44
CA ARG A 272 18.08 -5.18 24.24
C ARG A 272 18.50 -6.55 24.81
N LEU A 273 17.58 -7.50 24.97
CA LEU A 273 17.89 -8.84 25.47
C LEU A 273 18.61 -9.71 24.43
N ASN A 274 18.54 -9.38 23.15
CA ASN A 274 19.04 -10.21 22.05
C ASN A 274 20.47 -9.88 21.59
N ASP A 275 21.13 -8.92 22.25
CA ASP A 275 22.53 -8.51 21.97
C ASP A 275 22.79 -8.04 20.51
N ASP A 276 21.73 -7.70 19.76
CA ASP A 276 21.81 -7.08 18.44
C ASP A 276 21.82 -5.55 18.58
N LYS A 277 22.99 -4.96 18.44
CA LYS A 277 23.20 -3.51 18.62
C LYS A 277 22.57 -2.66 17.52
N GLU A 278 22.46 -3.18 16.29
CA GLU A 278 21.78 -2.45 15.21
C GLU A 278 20.26 -2.41 15.46
N ALA A 279 19.66 -3.55 15.81
CA ALA A 279 18.26 -3.61 16.20
C ALA A 279 17.96 -2.75 17.45
N GLU A 280 18.85 -2.75 18.49
CA GLU A 280 18.74 -1.86 19.65
C GLU A 280 18.80 -0.38 19.24
N GLY A 281 19.68 -0.05 18.28
CA GLY A 281 19.78 1.27 17.68
C GLY A 281 18.47 1.70 17.01
N MET A 282 17.86 0.81 16.20
CA MET A 282 16.57 1.08 15.55
C MET A 282 15.43 1.23 16.56
N ALA A 283 15.32 0.35 17.54
CA ALA A 283 14.34 0.49 18.62
C ALA A 283 14.47 1.84 19.34
N THR A 284 15.72 2.27 19.62
CA THR A 284 16.02 3.58 20.21
C THR A 284 15.62 4.75 19.29
N VAL A 285 15.72 4.59 17.97
CA VAL A 285 15.21 5.58 16.99
C VAL A 285 13.69 5.73 17.12
N TYR A 286 12.94 4.62 17.18
CA TYR A 286 11.47 4.67 17.32
C TYR A 286 11.06 5.26 18.68
N GLU A 287 11.79 4.97 19.75
CA GLU A 287 11.59 5.61 21.05
C GLU A 287 11.73 7.14 20.92
N ALA A 288 12.79 7.61 20.27
CA ALA A 288 13.01 9.04 20.03
C ALA A 288 11.92 9.68 19.14
N ASP A 289 11.40 8.96 18.14
CA ASP A 289 10.28 9.40 17.30
C ASP A 289 9.03 9.66 18.15
N TYR A 290 8.67 8.74 19.04
CA TYR A 290 7.53 8.92 19.96
C TYR A 290 7.77 10.03 20.99
N GLN A 291 9.00 10.19 21.48
CA GLN A 291 9.36 11.34 22.31
C GLN A 291 9.17 12.67 21.57
N MET A 292 9.48 12.73 20.28
CA MET A 292 9.21 13.91 19.44
C MET A 292 7.73 14.17 19.27
N LEU A 293 6.93 13.14 18.98
CA LEU A 293 5.47 13.26 18.86
C LEU A 293 4.84 13.80 20.15
N LEU A 294 5.32 13.34 21.30
CA LEU A 294 4.89 13.82 22.61
C LEU A 294 5.46 15.19 23.01
N GLY A 295 6.37 15.76 22.22
CA GLY A 295 7.05 17.01 22.54
C GLY A 295 8.01 16.93 23.74
N LEU A 296 8.51 15.73 24.07
CA LEU A 296 9.45 15.54 25.16
C LEU A 296 10.85 16.08 24.78
N GLY A 297 11.47 16.81 25.68
CA GLY A 297 12.79 17.40 25.45
C GLY A 297 13.96 16.40 25.38
N LEU A 298 13.68 15.10 25.53
CA LEU A 298 14.66 14.02 25.58
C LEU A 298 15.04 13.49 24.17
N ALA A 299 14.19 13.60 23.18
CA ALA A 299 14.32 12.98 21.87
C ALA A 299 15.72 13.14 21.23
N ARG A 300 16.32 14.32 21.35
CA ARG A 300 17.67 14.57 20.81
C ARG A 300 18.74 13.66 21.42
N ARG A 301 18.68 13.45 22.72
CA ARG A 301 19.66 12.58 23.41
C ARG A 301 19.42 11.12 23.06
N THR A 302 18.16 10.74 22.87
CA THR A 302 17.78 9.39 22.51
C THR A 302 18.23 9.08 21.07
N TYR A 303 18.09 10.00 20.11
CA TYR A 303 18.68 9.82 18.77
C TYR A 303 20.20 9.74 18.80
N GLN A 304 20.87 10.55 19.66
CA GLN A 304 22.33 10.45 19.79
C GLN A 304 22.75 9.06 20.29
N ARG A 305 22.04 8.54 21.29
CA ARG A 305 22.26 7.16 21.76
C ARG A 305 22.05 6.12 20.65
N ALA A 306 21.04 6.30 19.80
CA ALA A 306 20.85 5.40 18.66
C ALA A 306 22.06 5.43 17.70
N MET A 307 22.62 6.61 17.41
CA MET A 307 23.83 6.75 16.60
C MET A 307 25.02 6.01 17.24
N ASP A 308 25.18 6.13 18.55
CA ASP A 308 26.25 5.45 19.30
C ASP A 308 26.08 3.91 19.21
N LEU A 309 24.86 3.40 19.35
CA LEU A 309 24.54 1.98 19.19
C LEU A 309 24.83 1.45 17.78
N PHE A 310 24.52 2.21 16.74
CA PHE A 310 24.87 1.83 15.36
C PHE A 310 26.39 1.76 15.16
N ALA A 311 27.12 2.71 15.76
CA ALA A 311 28.58 2.67 15.72
C ALA A 311 29.13 1.46 16.47
N GLU A 312 28.57 1.11 17.64
CA GLU A 312 28.89 -0.11 18.39
C GLU A 312 28.57 -1.40 17.60
N ALA A 313 27.49 -1.40 16.82
CA ALA A 313 27.13 -2.48 15.91
C ALA A 313 28.10 -2.64 14.72
N GLY A 314 29.01 -1.67 14.52
CA GLY A 314 29.94 -1.69 13.38
C GLY A 314 29.32 -1.20 12.08
N VAL A 315 28.15 -0.54 12.13
CA VAL A 315 27.55 0.12 10.95
C VAL A 315 28.50 1.23 10.45
N GLN A 316 28.71 1.29 9.16
CA GLN A 316 29.60 2.28 8.54
C GLN A 316 29.14 3.70 8.89
N GLU A 317 30.07 4.56 9.31
CA GLU A 317 29.80 5.94 9.74
C GLU A 317 29.02 6.72 8.66
N GLN A 318 29.37 6.56 7.38
CA GLN A 318 28.67 7.21 6.28
C GLN A 318 27.21 6.79 6.19
N LYS A 319 26.89 5.51 6.42
CA LYS A 319 25.51 5.00 6.43
C LYS A 319 24.70 5.62 7.57
N ILE A 320 25.28 5.73 8.75
CA ILE A 320 24.64 6.40 9.89
C ILE A 320 24.35 7.87 9.54
N ILE A 321 25.34 8.57 8.98
CA ILE A 321 25.19 9.95 8.52
C ILE A 321 24.06 10.07 7.49
N ASP A 322 24.03 9.20 6.49
CA ASP A 322 23.04 9.20 5.41
C ASP A 322 21.63 8.98 5.98
N PHE A 323 21.45 8.03 6.90
CA PHE A 323 20.17 7.75 7.54
C PHE A 323 19.64 8.96 8.32
N PHE A 324 20.48 9.58 9.16
CA PHE A 324 20.07 10.72 9.97
C PHE A 324 20.09 12.07 9.22
N SER A 325 20.69 12.13 8.05
CA SER A 325 20.62 13.31 7.19
C SER A 325 19.30 13.42 6.44
N ARG A 326 18.50 12.32 6.40
CA ARG A 326 17.22 12.23 5.73
C ARG A 326 16.09 12.55 6.68
N PRO A 327 15.35 13.65 6.49
CA PRO A 327 14.11 13.86 7.24
C PRO A 327 13.13 12.74 6.92
N THR A 328 12.41 12.29 7.93
CA THR A 328 11.48 11.16 7.81
C THR A 328 10.17 11.51 8.48
N VAL A 329 9.05 11.11 7.89
CA VAL A 329 7.73 11.19 8.53
C VAL A 329 7.71 10.27 9.75
N ILE A 330 7.19 10.74 10.88
CA ILE A 330 7.04 9.94 12.09
C ILE A 330 5.59 9.91 12.58
N PRO A 331 5.15 8.77 13.16
CA PRO A 331 5.89 7.50 13.34
C PRO A 331 6.12 6.79 12.00
N ALA A 332 7.15 5.94 11.93
CA ALA A 332 7.36 5.08 10.77
C ALA A 332 6.19 4.09 10.62
N ARG A 333 5.89 3.69 9.37
CA ARG A 333 4.74 2.80 9.07
C ARG A 333 4.94 1.37 9.56
N GLU A 334 6.19 0.93 9.59
CA GLU A 334 6.57 -0.42 9.98
C GLU A 334 7.81 -0.37 10.87
N TYR A 335 8.04 -1.45 11.60
CA TYR A 335 9.22 -1.65 12.40
C TYR A 335 10.31 -2.33 11.57
N TYR A 336 11.49 -1.72 11.54
CA TYR A 336 12.68 -2.28 10.88
C TYR A 336 13.78 -2.47 11.92
N THR A 337 14.51 -3.57 11.82
CA THR A 337 15.62 -3.88 12.74
C THR A 337 16.97 -3.34 12.26
N SER A 338 17.06 -2.89 11.00
CA SER A 338 18.27 -2.37 10.41
C SER A 338 18.07 -1.03 9.69
N ILE A 339 19.12 -0.25 9.54
CA ILE A 339 19.15 0.98 8.73
C ILE A 339 18.86 0.64 7.26
N ASP A 340 19.41 -0.47 6.74
CA ASP A 340 19.25 -0.86 5.34
C ASP A 340 17.79 -1.14 4.99
N ASP A 341 17.09 -1.89 5.83
CA ASP A 341 15.69 -2.21 5.62
C ASP A 341 14.82 -0.94 5.68
N ALA A 342 15.09 -0.07 6.66
CA ALA A 342 14.37 1.20 6.78
C ALA A 342 14.59 2.13 5.59
N MET A 343 15.82 2.23 5.08
CA MET A 343 16.13 3.06 3.91
C MET A 343 15.59 2.44 2.62
N SER A 344 15.61 1.10 2.49
CA SER A 344 15.05 0.38 1.35
C SER A 344 13.53 0.56 1.28
N ALA A 345 12.84 0.48 2.40
CA ALA A 345 11.40 0.75 2.48
C ALA A 345 11.06 2.19 2.10
N GLN A 346 11.83 3.19 2.56
CA GLN A 346 11.65 4.58 2.14
C GLN A 346 11.81 4.73 0.62
N ALA A 347 12.81 4.08 0.02
CA ALA A 347 13.02 4.12 -1.43
C ALA A 347 11.87 3.47 -2.20
N ALA A 348 11.31 2.36 -1.68
CA ALA A 348 10.12 1.71 -2.26
C ALA A 348 8.88 2.63 -2.22
N ASP A 349 8.76 3.49 -1.20
CA ASP A 349 7.72 4.51 -1.10
C ASP A 349 7.94 5.73 -2.01
N GLY A 350 9.00 5.72 -2.80
CA GLY A 350 9.33 6.79 -3.73
C GLY A 350 10.20 7.90 -3.12
N TYR A 351 10.86 7.65 -1.97
CA TYR A 351 11.79 8.62 -1.41
C TYR A 351 13.03 8.78 -2.31
N VAL A 352 13.29 10.00 -2.73
CA VAL A 352 14.44 10.33 -3.59
C VAL A 352 15.26 11.43 -2.92
N TYR A 353 16.55 11.17 -2.80
CA TYR A 353 17.53 12.14 -2.28
C TYR A 353 18.51 12.54 -3.39
N ALA A 354 18.59 13.82 -3.69
CA ALA A 354 19.56 14.39 -4.62
C ALA A 354 20.39 15.46 -3.90
N GLU A 355 21.70 15.30 -3.91
CA GLU A 355 22.61 16.29 -3.32
C GLU A 355 22.45 17.65 -4.00
N GLY A 356 22.53 18.72 -3.20
CA GLY A 356 22.53 20.09 -3.71
C GLY A 356 23.88 20.44 -4.35
N GLU A 357 23.85 21.17 -5.44
CA GLU A 357 25.05 21.68 -6.09
C GLU A 357 25.55 22.94 -5.37
N GLY A 358 26.89 23.09 -5.25
CA GLY A 358 27.50 24.35 -4.80
C GLY A 358 27.21 24.77 -3.36
N GLY A 359 26.78 23.84 -2.46
CA GLY A 359 26.48 24.12 -1.07
C GLY A 359 25.00 24.45 -0.80
N GLU A 360 24.14 24.27 -1.78
CA GLU A 360 22.69 24.31 -1.61
C GLU A 360 22.20 23.13 -0.74
N ASP A 361 21.03 23.29 -0.11
CA ASP A 361 20.35 22.18 0.54
C ASP A 361 19.98 21.09 -0.48
N PRO A 362 20.05 19.80 -0.11
CA PRO A 362 19.63 18.72 -1.00
C PRO A 362 18.16 18.88 -1.41
N LYS A 363 17.84 18.42 -2.62
CA LYS A 363 16.47 18.28 -3.09
C LYS A 363 15.96 16.90 -2.68
N ILE A 364 14.90 16.85 -1.90
CA ILE A 364 14.37 15.61 -1.38
C ILE A 364 12.89 15.50 -1.74
N HIS A 365 12.55 14.41 -2.42
CA HIS A 365 11.17 13.95 -2.52
C HIS A 365 10.94 12.89 -1.44
N MET A 366 10.02 13.17 -0.52
CA MET A 366 9.82 12.33 0.67
C MET A 366 8.89 11.12 0.43
N GLY A 367 8.48 10.91 -0.81
CA GLY A 367 7.66 9.77 -1.19
C GLY A 367 6.20 10.10 -1.50
N ASN A 368 5.44 9.04 -1.73
CA ASN A 368 4.03 9.08 -2.11
C ASN A 368 3.17 8.58 -0.96
N TYR A 369 2.08 9.29 -0.67
CA TYR A 369 1.20 9.00 0.45
C TYR A 369 -0.26 9.06 0.01
N ILE A 370 -1.07 8.15 0.51
CA ILE A 370 -2.53 8.24 0.39
C ILE A 370 -3.04 8.97 1.61
N ALA A 371 -3.89 9.97 1.42
CA ALA A 371 -4.49 10.72 2.51
C ALA A 371 -5.37 9.80 3.35
N TRP A 372 -5.15 9.84 4.67
CA TRP A 372 -5.93 9.06 5.62
C TRP A 372 -7.38 9.54 5.70
N ASN A 373 -7.59 10.85 5.64
CA ASN A 373 -8.88 11.52 5.63
C ASN A 373 -8.71 12.96 5.13
N GLU A 374 -9.78 13.55 4.62
CA GLU A 374 -9.83 14.94 4.19
C GLU A 374 -9.48 15.92 5.31
N SER A 375 -9.77 15.58 6.55
CA SER A 375 -9.70 16.45 7.72
C SER A 375 -8.84 15.95 8.87
N VAL A 376 -8.29 14.75 8.78
CA VAL A 376 -7.43 14.21 9.84
C VAL A 376 -5.97 14.50 9.51
N PRO A 377 -5.17 14.99 10.47
CA PRO A 377 -3.74 15.13 10.30
C PRO A 377 -3.16 13.85 9.76
N PHE A 378 -2.32 13.99 8.75
CA PHE A 378 -1.80 12.90 7.99
C PHE A 378 -1.13 11.85 8.89
N THR A 379 -1.59 10.64 8.74
CA THR A 379 -0.89 9.46 9.22
C THR A 379 -0.36 8.72 8.00
N PRO A 380 0.94 8.37 7.93
CA PRO A 380 1.42 7.56 6.83
C PRO A 380 0.58 6.29 6.78
N MET A 381 -0.18 6.15 5.71
CA MET A 381 -0.89 4.91 5.47
C MET A 381 0.10 3.82 5.13
N PRO A 382 -0.09 2.60 5.62
CA PRO A 382 0.56 1.47 5.00
C PRO A 382 0.28 1.56 3.49
N ASN A 383 1.28 1.30 2.66
CA ASN A 383 1.05 1.19 1.22
C ASN A 383 -0.17 0.31 1.03
N PRO A 384 -1.10 0.71 0.17
CA PRO A 384 -2.14 -0.21 -0.22
C PRO A 384 -1.45 -1.53 -0.59
N PRO A 385 -2.02 -2.69 -0.27
CA PRO A 385 -1.45 -3.97 -0.67
C PRO A 385 -1.00 -3.87 -2.12
N ASN A 386 0.13 -4.45 -2.50
CA ASN A 386 0.67 -4.39 -3.87
C ASN A 386 -0.37 -4.71 -4.96
N MET A 387 -1.47 -5.34 -4.57
CA MET A 387 -2.66 -5.58 -5.39
C MET A 387 -3.38 -4.32 -5.87
N LEU A 388 -3.18 -3.16 -5.22
CA LEU A 388 -3.86 -1.90 -5.58
C LEU A 388 -3.00 -0.99 -6.45
N SER A 389 -1.72 -1.30 -6.66
CA SER A 389 -0.81 -0.46 -7.45
C SER A 389 -1.25 -0.31 -8.92
N ASP A 390 -1.99 -1.29 -9.43
CA ASP A 390 -2.44 -1.35 -10.82
C ASP A 390 -3.92 -0.95 -10.99
N VAL A 391 -4.65 -0.67 -9.88
CA VAL A 391 -6.08 -0.32 -9.90
C VAL A 391 -6.23 1.20 -9.96
N GLU A 392 -6.96 1.68 -10.96
CA GLU A 392 -7.39 3.08 -11.03
C GLU A 392 -8.38 3.41 -9.90
N LEU A 393 -7.89 3.85 -8.75
CA LEU A 393 -8.74 4.15 -7.58
C LEU A 393 -9.52 5.45 -7.69
N GLY A 394 -9.34 6.22 -8.76
CA GLY A 394 -9.96 7.55 -8.91
C GLY A 394 -9.46 8.50 -7.84
N LEU A 395 -8.15 8.60 -7.69
CA LEU A 395 -7.49 9.48 -6.73
C LEU A 395 -7.05 10.77 -7.42
N THR A 396 -7.12 11.89 -6.70
CA THR A 396 -6.54 13.17 -7.09
C THR A 396 -5.11 13.23 -6.57
N ARG A 397 -4.15 13.37 -7.45
CA ARG A 397 -2.74 13.59 -7.10
C ARG A 397 -2.53 15.05 -6.70
N VAL A 398 -1.81 15.29 -5.60
CA VAL A 398 -1.41 16.62 -5.16
C VAL A 398 0.09 16.64 -4.89
N ASP A 399 0.83 17.44 -5.63
CA ASP A 399 2.26 17.63 -5.41
C ASP A 399 2.47 18.85 -4.49
N THR A 400 3.23 18.65 -3.44
CA THR A 400 3.44 19.66 -2.39
C THR A 400 4.92 20.01 -2.25
N LYS A 401 5.17 21.24 -1.77
CA LYS A 401 6.50 21.75 -1.45
C LYS A 401 6.50 22.41 -0.08
N PHE A 402 7.53 22.17 0.70
CA PHE A 402 7.61 22.66 2.06
C PHE A 402 9.04 22.66 2.60
N ARG A 403 9.19 23.10 3.83
CA ARG A 403 10.45 23.10 4.60
C ARG A 403 10.20 22.45 5.97
N ILE A 404 11.21 21.86 6.56
CA ILE A 404 11.17 21.32 7.92
C ILE A 404 12.11 22.15 8.82
N SER A 405 11.58 22.60 9.95
CA SER A 405 12.37 23.27 10.99
C SER A 405 13.28 22.28 11.73
N SER A 406 14.28 22.81 12.47
CA SER A 406 15.11 21.99 13.36
C SER A 406 14.32 21.26 14.49
N ARG A 407 13.03 21.52 14.62
CA ARG A 407 12.13 20.85 15.59
C ARG A 407 11.20 19.84 14.91
N GLY A 408 11.44 19.47 13.65
CA GLY A 408 10.61 18.52 12.93
C GLY A 408 9.23 19.05 12.52
N LYS A 409 8.98 20.35 12.56
CA LYS A 409 7.70 20.96 12.16
C LYS A 409 7.79 21.55 10.76
N THR A 410 6.73 21.38 10.00
CA THR A 410 6.58 21.96 8.66
C THR A 410 6.56 23.49 8.70
N ARG A 411 7.09 24.08 7.65
CA ARG A 411 7.12 25.53 7.40
C ARG A 411 6.80 25.82 5.95
N GLY A 412 5.82 26.70 5.71
CA GLY A 412 5.41 27.18 4.39
C GLY A 412 5.03 26.02 3.46
N PRO A 413 4.06 25.15 3.85
CA PRO A 413 3.53 24.17 2.93
C PRO A 413 2.81 24.87 1.80
N ASP A 414 3.00 24.38 0.59
CA ASP A 414 2.40 24.89 -0.64
C ASP A 414 2.05 23.71 -1.54
N ALA A 415 0.79 23.57 -1.90
CA ALA A 415 0.31 22.56 -2.84
C ALA A 415 0.33 23.15 -4.26
N GLU A 416 1.43 22.89 -4.98
CA GLU A 416 1.70 23.50 -6.28
C GLU A 416 0.71 23.06 -7.36
N THR A 417 0.37 21.76 -7.39
CA THR A 417 -0.48 21.16 -8.45
C THR A 417 -1.41 20.09 -7.90
N SER A 418 -2.52 19.86 -8.60
CA SER A 418 -3.38 18.70 -8.40
C SER A 418 -3.89 18.16 -9.73
N ASP A 419 -4.02 16.83 -9.86
CA ASP A 419 -4.53 16.16 -11.06
C ASP A 419 -5.48 15.01 -10.65
N PRO A 420 -6.79 15.10 -10.99
CA PRO A 420 -7.48 16.26 -11.58
C PRO A 420 -7.44 17.50 -10.68
N GLU A 421 -7.61 18.67 -11.25
CA GLU A 421 -7.53 19.93 -10.51
C GLU A 421 -8.59 19.99 -9.41
N SER A 422 -8.14 20.20 -8.16
CA SER A 422 -8.99 20.29 -6.98
C SER A 422 -8.39 21.26 -5.98
N VAL A 423 -9.08 22.40 -5.80
CA VAL A 423 -8.69 23.41 -4.80
C VAL A 423 -8.81 22.85 -3.40
N ARG A 424 -9.80 21.98 -3.15
CA ARG A 424 -10.03 21.34 -1.86
C ARG A 424 -8.87 20.38 -1.54
N ALA A 425 -8.54 19.44 -2.45
CA ALA A 425 -7.46 18.50 -2.22
C ALA A 425 -6.12 19.21 -1.95
N ARG A 426 -5.84 20.32 -2.64
CA ARG A 426 -4.64 21.13 -2.36
C ARG A 426 -4.66 21.72 -0.95
N ARG A 427 -5.79 22.28 -0.52
CA ARG A 427 -5.95 22.84 0.82
C ARG A 427 -5.78 21.78 1.90
N ASP A 428 -6.40 20.61 1.70
CA ASP A 428 -6.34 19.50 2.64
C ASP A 428 -4.90 18.96 2.74
N ALA A 429 -4.15 18.92 1.63
CA ALA A 429 -2.73 18.55 1.64
C ALA A 429 -1.86 19.56 2.42
N GLU A 430 -2.12 20.86 2.26
CA GLU A 430 -1.41 21.89 3.04
C GLU A 430 -1.72 21.80 4.54
N ASP A 431 -2.98 21.55 4.90
CA ASP A 431 -3.41 21.42 6.29
C ASP A 431 -2.84 20.14 6.91
N ALA A 432 -2.87 19.01 6.20
CA ALA A 432 -2.22 17.78 6.62
C ALA A 432 -0.72 17.99 6.90
N LEU A 433 -0.01 18.67 6.00
CA LEU A 433 1.41 18.97 6.19
C LEU A 433 1.71 19.83 7.43
N LYS A 434 0.81 20.73 7.82
CA LYS A 434 1.00 21.59 9.02
C LYS A 434 0.99 20.77 10.29
N GLU A 435 0.19 19.71 10.33
CA GLU A 435 0.02 18.85 11.50
C GLU A 435 1.10 17.75 11.59
N MET A 436 1.77 17.42 10.48
CA MET A 436 2.81 16.38 10.44
C MET A 436 4.00 16.74 11.34
N VAL A 437 4.57 15.68 11.92
CA VAL A 437 5.84 15.73 12.63
C VAL A 437 6.86 14.89 11.87
N PHE A 438 8.08 15.41 11.78
CA PHE A 438 9.15 14.77 11.04
C PHE A 438 10.35 14.55 11.97
N ARG A 439 11.07 13.45 11.80
CA ARG A 439 12.41 13.32 12.31
C ARG A 439 13.26 14.39 11.61
N PRO A 440 13.86 15.34 12.36
CA PRO A 440 14.63 16.40 11.73
C PRO A 440 15.98 15.88 11.23
N ARG A 441 16.54 16.58 10.26
CA ARG A 441 17.89 16.31 9.74
C ARG A 441 18.94 16.56 10.81
N PHE A 442 19.85 15.58 10.99
CA PHE A 442 21.08 15.76 11.76
C PHE A 442 22.25 16.12 10.83
N VAL A 443 23.07 17.06 11.26
CA VAL A 443 24.38 17.36 10.67
C VAL A 443 25.39 17.40 11.81
N GLY A 444 26.21 16.37 11.89
CA GLY A 444 26.99 16.08 13.10
C GLY A 444 26.06 15.79 14.28
N THR A 445 26.19 16.55 15.38
CA THR A 445 25.37 16.39 16.59
C THR A 445 24.20 17.38 16.69
N ARG A 446 23.92 18.15 15.62
CA ARG A 446 22.95 19.25 15.66
C ARG A 446 21.81 19.01 14.69
N TRP A 447 20.59 19.27 15.17
CA TRP A 447 19.43 19.37 14.31
C TRP A 447 19.52 20.61 13.42
N ARG A 448 19.26 20.42 12.14
CA ARG A 448 19.29 21.49 11.16
C ARG A 448 17.94 21.57 10.41
N PRO A 449 17.46 22.79 10.13
CA PRO A 449 16.35 22.95 9.24
C PRO A 449 16.77 22.49 7.83
N ILE A 450 15.79 22.13 7.02
CA ILE A 450 16.00 21.76 5.61
C ILE A 450 14.91 22.37 4.77
N SER A 451 15.28 22.85 3.58
CA SER A 451 14.41 23.39 2.53
C SER A 451 14.38 22.46 1.32
N ASN A 452 13.60 22.82 0.30
CA ASN A 452 13.46 22.09 -0.96
C ASN A 452 12.93 20.65 -0.81
N LEU A 453 11.97 20.47 0.11
CA LEU A 453 11.29 19.19 0.28
C LEU A 453 10.02 19.17 -0.54
N THR A 454 9.76 18.03 -1.16
CA THR A 454 8.51 17.74 -1.87
C THR A 454 7.90 16.42 -1.38
N MET A 455 6.59 16.28 -1.52
CA MET A 455 5.84 15.08 -1.19
C MET A 455 4.61 15.02 -2.09
N THR A 456 4.22 13.84 -2.52
CA THR A 456 2.99 13.63 -3.28
C THR A 456 1.93 12.99 -2.40
N TYR A 457 0.75 13.60 -2.40
CA TYR A 457 -0.46 13.06 -1.77
C TYR A 457 -1.43 12.58 -2.82
N TRP A 458 -2.15 11.51 -2.47
CA TRP A 458 -3.25 10.97 -3.24
C TRP A 458 -4.51 11.08 -2.40
N TYR A 459 -5.45 11.90 -2.84
CA TYR A 459 -6.76 12.08 -2.23
C TYR A 459 -7.83 11.38 -3.06
N PRO A 460 -8.86 10.81 -2.42
CA PRO A 460 -10.00 10.30 -3.16
C PRO A 460 -10.65 11.43 -3.98
N THR A 461 -10.87 11.18 -5.27
CA THR A 461 -11.53 12.14 -6.15
C THR A 461 -12.97 12.32 -5.71
N GLU A 462 -13.41 13.54 -5.49
CA GLU A 462 -14.82 13.86 -5.25
C GLU A 462 -15.65 13.43 -6.47
N LYS A 463 -16.71 12.66 -6.23
CA LYS A 463 -17.68 12.29 -7.27
C LYS A 463 -18.73 13.38 -7.42
#